data_de28c3f50caf8a44ecac8a3823a26864
#
_entry.id   de28c3f50caf8a44ecac8a3823a26864
#
_cell.length_a   1.000
_cell.length_b   1.000
_cell.length_c   1.000
_cell.angle_alpha   90.00
_cell.angle_beta   90.00
_cell.angle_gamma   90.00
#
_symmetry.space_group_name_H-M   'P 1'
#
loop_
_entity.id
_entity.type
_entity.pdbx_description
1 polymer ?
#
loop_
_entity_poly.entity_id
_entity_poly.type
_entity_poly.pdbx_seq_one_letter_code
_entity_poly.pdbx_strand_id
1 'polypeptide(L)'
;MRSKLTLNKCSLAMMAAGAAIISSPALALNIFVCEPEWKALLESHAPDATIYSATTAKQDPHYVQARPSLIAKMRQADMAMCSGAELEVGWLPILQVRSSNGAVQNGSQSMIYATDFVRMLDTHDHVDRSMGDIHAHGNPHVQFAANDMVAISRAVTERLKSIDPENAQSYQVNGMKFRAHWRKKLNEWNEKAAPLKGKQVVGYHETYRYLYDWLGMEQIADLEPKPGISPTTSHLQSLTKLDSDSFEAIVYSSHQDQRPANWLQKQTNKPLIQLPLTVSDGESLDEMYDQVIDDLLDVLVQSVPVKI
;
A
#
# COMPACT_ATOMS: atom_id res chain seq x y z
N MET A 1 74.53 21.87 63.52
CA MET A 1 73.20 22.38 63.33
C MET A 1 72.66 21.81 62.03
N ARG A 2 71.69 20.87 62.11
CA ARG A 2 71.07 20.14 60.96
C ARG A 2 69.68 20.72 60.72
N SER A 3 69.48 21.40 59.59
CA SER A 3 68.22 21.91 59.12
C SER A 3 67.47 20.82 58.40
N LYS A 4 66.25 20.50 58.83
CA LYS A 4 65.29 19.53 58.21
C LYS A 4 64.41 20.31 57.21
N LEU A 5 64.56 19.99 55.91
CA LEU A 5 63.59 20.38 54.90
C LEU A 5 62.33 19.49 54.98
N THR A 6 61.16 20.09 55.16
CA THR A 6 59.89 19.48 55.07
C THR A 6 59.39 19.59 53.65
N LEU A 7 59.17 18.44 52.97
CA LEU A 7 58.48 18.37 51.64
C LEU A 7 56.97 18.49 51.81
N ASN A 8 56.41 19.56 51.28
CA ASN A 8 54.92 19.63 51.13
C ASN A 8 54.45 18.83 49.95
N LYS A 9 53.59 17.84 50.22
CA LYS A 9 52.91 17.06 49.19
C LYS A 9 51.66 17.85 48.74
N CYS A 10 51.71 18.48 47.57
CA CYS A 10 50.54 18.98 46.87
C CYS A 10 49.75 17.80 46.26
N SER A 11 48.60 17.49 46.84
CA SER A 11 47.65 16.53 46.26
C SER A 11 46.88 17.20 45.11
N LEU A 12 47.13 16.79 43.90
CA LEU A 12 46.38 17.22 42.69
C LEU A 12 45.10 16.40 42.63
N ALA A 13 43.96 16.98 43.06
CA ALA A 13 42.63 16.41 42.89
C ALA A 13 42.18 16.58 41.43
N MET A 14 42.21 15.51 40.65
CA MET A 14 41.70 15.48 39.29
C MET A 14 40.17 15.38 39.36
N MET A 15 39.44 16.47 39.14
CA MET A 15 37.98 16.46 38.94
C MET A 15 37.69 15.86 37.57
N ALA A 16 37.23 14.62 37.48
CA ALA A 16 36.63 14.04 36.29
C ALA A 16 35.23 14.61 36.17
N ALA A 17 35.07 15.63 35.32
CA ALA A 17 33.74 16.09 34.90
C ALA A 17 33.11 15.06 33.96
N GLY A 18 32.27 14.17 34.52
CA GLY A 18 31.46 13.28 33.73
C GLY A 18 30.43 14.09 32.96
N ALA A 19 30.62 14.23 31.65
CA ALA A 19 29.60 14.74 30.76
C ALA A 19 28.45 13.70 30.72
N ALA A 20 27.39 13.95 31.48
CA ALA A 20 26.13 13.23 31.32
C ALA A 20 25.59 13.56 29.91
N ILE A 21 25.69 12.63 28.99
CA ILE A 21 24.99 12.71 27.72
C ILE A 21 23.48 12.61 28.07
N ILE A 22 22.81 13.74 28.12
CA ILE A 22 21.37 13.84 28.21
C ILE A 22 20.87 13.42 26.84
N SER A 23 20.58 12.13 26.64
CA SER A 23 19.80 11.67 25.50
C SER A 23 18.41 12.30 25.64
N SER A 24 18.14 13.34 24.88
CA SER A 24 16.76 13.78 24.68
C SER A 24 15.99 12.59 24.10
N PRO A 25 14.81 12.24 24.62
CA PRO A 25 13.99 11.24 23.98
C PRO A 25 13.71 11.73 22.54
N ALA A 26 14.20 11.01 21.56
CA ALA A 26 13.82 11.25 20.18
C ALA A 26 12.29 11.11 20.13
N LEU A 27 11.57 12.17 19.77
CA LEU A 27 10.15 12.09 19.54
C LEU A 27 9.92 11.16 18.36
N ALA A 28 9.14 10.09 18.57
CA ALA A 28 8.78 9.17 17.50
C ALA A 28 8.09 9.95 16.36
N LEU A 29 8.47 9.68 15.11
CA LEU A 29 7.82 10.28 13.94
C LEU A 29 6.33 9.99 13.94
N ASN A 30 5.52 11.00 13.65
CA ASN A 30 4.10 10.84 13.36
C ASN A 30 3.92 10.75 11.85
N ILE A 31 3.47 9.62 11.36
CA ILE A 31 3.26 9.39 9.93
C ILE A 31 1.78 9.21 9.65
N PHE A 32 1.28 9.97 8.68
CA PHE A 32 -0.09 9.81 8.16
C PHE A 32 -0.03 9.00 6.87
N VAL A 33 -0.79 7.92 6.78
CA VAL A 33 -0.95 7.18 5.53
C VAL A 33 -2.40 7.21 5.08
N CYS A 34 -2.62 7.19 3.78
CA CYS A 34 -3.95 7.16 3.22
C CYS A 34 -4.57 5.77 3.34
N GLU A 35 -3.81 4.72 3.03
CA GLU A 35 -4.28 3.34 2.98
C GLU A 35 -3.45 2.41 3.90
N PRO A 36 -4.05 1.28 4.37
CA PRO A 36 -3.41 0.35 5.30
C PRO A 36 -2.13 -0.30 4.78
N GLU A 37 -2.02 -0.57 3.47
CA GLU A 37 -0.83 -1.16 2.86
C GLU A 37 0.42 -0.30 3.07
N TRP A 38 0.26 1.01 3.03
CA TRP A 38 1.38 1.94 3.28
C TRP A 38 1.73 2.00 4.76
N LYS A 39 0.74 1.76 5.66
CA LYS A 39 1.02 1.58 7.08
C LYS A 39 1.90 0.35 7.29
N ALA A 40 1.52 -0.81 6.75
CA ALA A 40 2.28 -2.05 6.88
C ALA A 40 3.72 -1.90 6.31
N LEU A 41 3.86 -1.23 5.16
CA LEU A 41 5.17 -0.93 4.59
C LEU A 41 6.02 -0.06 5.55
N LEU A 42 5.45 1.01 6.07
CA LEU A 42 6.16 1.94 6.95
C LEU A 42 6.49 1.34 8.32
N GLU A 43 5.63 0.49 8.88
CA GLU A 43 5.91 -0.26 10.12
C GLU A 43 7.15 -1.14 9.96
N SER A 44 7.36 -1.73 8.77
CA SER A 44 8.57 -2.51 8.49
C SER A 44 9.84 -1.66 8.36
N HIS A 45 9.72 -0.37 8.05
CA HIS A 45 10.85 0.55 7.87
C HIS A 45 11.15 1.39 9.12
N ALA A 46 10.12 1.82 9.83
CA ALA A 46 10.15 2.72 10.98
C ALA A 46 9.26 2.17 12.12
N PRO A 47 9.64 1.04 12.74
CA PRO A 47 8.79 0.36 13.74
C PRO A 47 8.52 1.20 15.00
N ASP A 48 9.35 2.19 15.28
CA ASP A 48 9.19 3.10 16.42
C ASP A 48 8.30 4.32 16.09
N ALA A 49 7.89 4.50 14.82
CA ALA A 49 7.03 5.61 14.41
C ALA A 49 5.57 5.39 14.84
N THR A 50 4.86 6.48 15.09
CA THR A 50 3.41 6.46 15.27
C THR A 50 2.74 6.62 13.90
N ILE A 51 2.19 5.53 13.35
CA ILE A 51 1.61 5.53 12.01
C ILE A 51 0.08 5.46 12.10
N TYR A 52 -0.58 6.41 11.45
CA TYR A 52 -2.03 6.50 11.40
C TYR A 52 -2.52 6.30 9.97
N SER A 53 -3.40 5.31 9.75
CA SER A 53 -4.07 5.08 8.46
C SER A 53 -5.42 5.82 8.41
N ALA A 54 -5.68 6.52 7.31
CA ALA A 54 -6.93 7.24 7.09
C ALA A 54 -8.09 6.30 6.77
N THR A 55 -7.80 5.20 6.10
CA THR A 55 -8.77 4.16 5.70
C THR A 55 -8.52 2.84 6.43
N THR A 56 -9.40 1.89 6.21
CA THR A 56 -9.36 0.51 6.71
C THR A 56 -9.54 -0.47 5.56
N ALA A 57 -9.23 -1.75 5.76
CA ALA A 57 -9.36 -2.80 4.77
C ALA A 57 -10.80 -3.01 4.19
N LYS A 58 -11.80 -2.42 4.85
CA LYS A 58 -13.22 -2.53 4.42
C LYS A 58 -13.78 -1.23 3.85
N GLN A 59 -12.92 -0.24 3.61
CA GLN A 59 -13.33 1.09 3.17
C GLN A 59 -12.75 1.38 1.79
N ASP A 60 -13.60 1.84 0.88
CA ASP A 60 -13.18 2.30 -0.43
C ASP A 60 -12.35 3.58 -0.30
N PRO A 61 -11.08 3.59 -0.75
CA PRO A 61 -10.20 4.75 -0.63
C PRO A 61 -10.60 5.94 -1.53
N HIS A 62 -11.42 5.73 -2.56
CA HIS A 62 -11.93 6.82 -3.40
C HIS A 62 -12.90 7.71 -2.62
N TYR A 63 -13.64 7.14 -1.65
CA TYR A 63 -14.77 7.81 -0.98
C TYR A 63 -14.55 7.93 0.52
N VAL A 64 -13.67 8.86 0.93
CA VAL A 64 -13.37 9.13 2.35
C VAL A 64 -13.92 10.49 2.75
N GLN A 65 -14.53 10.57 3.91
CA GLN A 65 -14.96 11.85 4.46
C GLN A 65 -13.82 12.58 5.16
N ALA A 66 -13.56 13.84 4.79
CA ALA A 66 -12.55 14.70 5.42
C ALA A 66 -13.01 15.14 6.82
N ARG A 67 -13.15 14.20 7.77
CA ARG A 67 -13.63 14.42 9.13
C ARG A 67 -12.59 15.13 10.01
N PRO A 68 -13.01 15.84 11.08
CA PRO A 68 -12.10 16.58 11.97
C PRO A 68 -10.96 15.74 12.55
N SER A 69 -11.20 14.46 12.86
CA SER A 69 -10.17 13.54 13.37
C SER A 69 -9.04 13.31 12.37
N LEU A 70 -9.34 13.15 11.07
CA LEU A 70 -8.33 13.01 10.02
C LEU A 70 -7.52 14.31 9.86
N ILE A 71 -8.21 15.47 9.89
CA ILE A 71 -7.54 16.78 9.82
C ILE A 71 -6.57 16.94 11.00
N ALA A 72 -6.97 16.54 12.22
CA ALA A 72 -6.12 16.63 13.40
C ALA A 72 -4.89 15.71 13.29
N LYS A 73 -5.04 14.49 12.76
CA LYS A 73 -3.92 13.56 12.53
C LYS A 73 -2.97 14.08 11.46
N MET A 74 -3.47 14.57 10.34
CA MET A 74 -2.65 15.15 9.28
C MET A 74 -1.91 16.42 9.75
N ARG A 75 -2.51 17.22 10.63
CA ARG A 75 -1.85 18.39 11.22
C ARG A 75 -0.63 18.03 12.05
N GLN A 76 -0.63 16.87 12.70
CA GLN A 76 0.44 16.40 13.58
C GLN A 76 1.50 15.57 12.84
N ALA A 77 1.26 15.27 11.56
CA ALA A 77 2.14 14.39 10.80
C ALA A 77 3.44 15.09 10.40
N ASP A 78 4.55 14.41 10.60
CA ASP A 78 5.87 14.79 10.12
C ASP A 78 6.08 14.34 8.66
N MET A 79 5.34 13.30 8.24
CA MET A 79 5.36 12.71 6.90
C MET A 79 3.95 12.21 6.54
N ALA A 80 3.63 12.23 5.25
CA ALA A 80 2.45 11.53 4.73
C ALA A 80 2.83 10.64 3.52
N MET A 81 2.12 9.49 3.39
CA MET A 81 2.23 8.60 2.25
C MET A 81 0.84 8.18 1.79
N CYS A 82 0.59 8.29 0.48
CA CYS A 82 -0.66 7.93 -0.19
C CYS A 82 -0.37 7.15 -1.47
N SER A 83 -1.37 6.53 -2.06
CA SER A 83 -1.23 5.84 -3.34
C SER A 83 -0.92 6.83 -4.46
N GLY A 84 -1.72 7.87 -4.63
CA GLY A 84 -1.56 8.87 -5.69
C GLY A 84 -2.37 8.54 -6.95
N ALA A 85 -1.96 9.10 -8.10
CA ALA A 85 -2.70 8.99 -9.36
C ALA A 85 -4.20 9.26 -9.19
N GLU A 86 -4.53 10.29 -8.41
CA GLU A 86 -5.91 10.78 -8.18
C GLU A 86 -6.80 9.85 -7.34
N LEU A 87 -6.29 8.75 -6.74
CA LEU A 87 -7.10 7.87 -5.88
C LEU A 87 -7.80 8.65 -4.76
N GLU A 88 -7.07 9.54 -4.12
CA GLU A 88 -7.52 10.31 -2.96
C GLU A 88 -8.02 11.72 -3.34
N VAL A 89 -8.21 12.01 -4.62
CA VAL A 89 -8.53 13.37 -5.11
C VAL A 89 -9.78 13.97 -4.47
N GLY A 90 -10.75 13.13 -4.11
CA GLY A 90 -12.02 13.57 -3.50
C GLY A 90 -11.89 14.07 -2.06
N TRP A 91 -10.80 13.79 -1.34
CA TRP A 91 -10.70 14.07 0.09
C TRP A 91 -9.32 14.54 0.58
N LEU A 92 -8.21 14.03 0.04
CA LEU A 92 -6.86 14.37 0.48
C LEU A 92 -6.55 15.88 0.36
N PRO A 93 -6.87 16.58 -0.75
CA PRO A 93 -6.60 18.01 -0.87
C PRO A 93 -7.30 18.85 0.21
N ILE A 94 -8.50 18.44 0.63
CA ILE A 94 -9.24 19.10 1.71
C ILE A 94 -8.54 18.91 3.04
N LEU A 95 -8.02 17.70 3.32
CA LEU A 95 -7.25 17.44 4.53
C LEU A 95 -5.95 18.24 4.56
N GLN A 96 -5.22 18.26 3.45
CA GLN A 96 -3.97 19.02 3.32
C GLN A 96 -4.19 20.50 3.64
N VAL A 97 -5.19 21.14 2.98
CA VAL A 97 -5.51 22.55 3.22
C VAL A 97 -5.94 22.81 4.66
N ARG A 98 -6.87 22.01 5.20
CA ARG A 98 -7.43 22.23 6.54
C ARG A 98 -6.47 21.86 7.66
N SER A 99 -5.50 20.98 7.42
CA SER A 99 -4.45 20.67 8.40
C SER A 99 -3.52 21.85 8.64
N SER A 100 -3.34 22.71 7.64
CA SER A 100 -2.37 23.83 7.64
C SER A 100 -0.95 23.36 7.96
N ASN A 101 -0.62 22.10 7.63
CA ASN A 101 0.68 21.50 7.86
C ASN A 101 1.49 21.52 6.55
N GLY A 102 2.55 22.34 6.51
CA GLY A 102 3.42 22.49 5.31
C GLY A 102 4.17 21.21 4.94
N ALA A 103 4.45 20.32 5.91
CA ALA A 103 5.19 19.08 5.67
C ALA A 103 4.40 18.08 4.77
N VAL A 104 3.09 18.12 4.79
CA VAL A 104 2.24 17.15 4.08
C VAL A 104 1.49 17.75 2.88
N GLN A 105 1.92 18.93 2.41
CA GLN A 105 1.37 19.52 1.19
C GLN A 105 1.97 18.85 -0.06
N ASN A 106 1.22 18.90 -1.17
CA ASN A 106 1.72 18.43 -2.46
C ASN A 106 3.04 19.13 -2.81
N GLY A 107 4.03 18.35 -3.25
CA GLY A 107 5.35 18.84 -3.59
C GLY A 107 6.28 19.08 -2.39
N SER A 108 5.82 18.86 -1.15
CA SER A 108 6.71 18.88 0.01
C SER A 108 7.62 17.65 0.04
N GLN A 109 8.79 17.79 0.69
CA GLN A 109 9.70 16.65 0.85
C GLN A 109 9.15 15.54 1.71
N SER A 110 8.18 15.80 2.58
CA SER A 110 7.61 14.80 3.49
C SER A 110 6.32 14.19 2.97
N MET A 111 5.86 14.55 1.75
CA MET A 111 4.76 13.91 1.06
C MET A 111 5.29 12.88 0.05
N ILE A 112 4.79 11.65 0.09
CA ILE A 112 5.13 10.58 -0.86
C ILE A 112 3.85 10.08 -1.51
N TYR A 113 3.89 9.90 -2.83
CA TYR A 113 2.92 9.13 -3.58
C TYR A 113 3.58 7.85 -4.11
N ALA A 114 2.97 6.69 -3.83
CA ALA A 114 3.53 5.40 -4.23
C ALA A 114 3.61 5.27 -5.76
N THR A 115 2.63 5.83 -6.46
CA THR A 115 2.55 5.87 -7.93
C THR A 115 3.74 6.57 -8.60
N ASP A 116 4.46 7.47 -7.90
CA ASP A 116 5.65 8.13 -8.43
C ASP A 116 6.82 7.13 -8.68
N PHE A 117 6.73 5.91 -8.13
CA PHE A 117 7.78 4.89 -8.17
C PHE A 117 7.37 3.61 -8.87
N VAL A 118 6.26 3.63 -9.58
CA VAL A 118 5.65 2.49 -10.29
C VAL A 118 5.55 2.79 -11.78
N ARG A 119 5.75 1.77 -12.61
CA ARG A 119 5.40 1.86 -14.02
C ARG A 119 3.89 1.91 -14.15
N MET A 120 3.34 3.09 -14.38
CA MET A 120 1.89 3.28 -14.46
C MET A 120 1.28 2.50 -15.62
N LEU A 121 0.17 1.81 -15.32
CA LEU A 121 -0.68 1.12 -16.28
C LEU A 121 -1.94 1.95 -16.55
N ASP A 122 -2.56 1.74 -17.71
CA ASP A 122 -3.85 2.32 -18.10
C ASP A 122 -3.87 3.87 -18.02
N THR A 123 -2.78 4.50 -18.48
CA THR A 123 -2.71 5.96 -18.61
C THR A 123 -3.55 6.46 -19.78
N HIS A 124 -4.20 7.62 -19.63
CA HIS A 124 -5.08 8.22 -20.63
C HIS A 124 -4.66 9.64 -20.97
N ASP A 125 -4.55 9.96 -22.25
CA ASP A 125 -4.24 11.32 -22.73
C ASP A 125 -5.40 12.30 -22.49
N HIS A 126 -6.63 11.78 -22.35
CA HIS A 126 -7.84 12.56 -22.10
C HIS A 126 -8.82 11.76 -21.23
N VAL A 127 -9.32 12.41 -20.20
CA VAL A 127 -10.37 11.88 -19.30
C VAL A 127 -11.47 12.92 -19.18
N ASP A 128 -12.72 12.48 -19.29
CA ASP A 128 -13.89 13.31 -19.02
C ASP A 128 -14.91 12.59 -18.10
N ARG A 129 -15.83 13.34 -17.54
CA ARG A 129 -16.82 12.83 -16.57
C ARG A 129 -17.71 11.71 -17.10
N SER A 130 -17.81 11.54 -18.43
CA SER A 130 -18.63 10.49 -19.03
C SER A 130 -17.96 9.11 -18.93
N MET A 131 -16.65 9.09 -18.64
CA MET A 131 -15.85 7.86 -18.58
C MET A 131 -15.93 7.15 -17.20
N GLY A 132 -16.49 7.81 -16.18
CA GLY A 132 -16.53 7.31 -14.80
C GLY A 132 -15.31 7.77 -13.99
N ASP A 133 -14.94 7.04 -12.96
CA ASP A 133 -13.76 7.31 -12.10
C ASP A 133 -12.46 6.80 -12.76
N ILE A 134 -12.24 7.21 -14.02
CA ILE A 134 -10.97 6.91 -14.71
C ILE A 134 -9.92 7.92 -14.26
N HIS A 135 -8.73 7.41 -13.94
CA HIS A 135 -7.59 8.19 -13.50
C HIS A 135 -6.67 8.53 -14.70
N ALA A 136 -6.53 9.81 -15.02
CA ALA A 136 -5.73 10.24 -16.18
C ALA A 136 -4.27 9.78 -16.09
N HIS A 137 -3.71 9.77 -14.88
CA HIS A 137 -2.31 9.39 -14.62
C HIS A 137 -2.08 7.88 -14.54
N GLY A 138 -3.12 7.06 -14.76
CA GLY A 138 -3.07 5.61 -14.75
C GLY A 138 -3.75 4.99 -13.52
N ASN A 139 -3.86 3.69 -13.51
CA ASN A 139 -4.52 2.93 -12.45
C ASN A 139 -3.81 3.14 -11.10
N PRO A 140 -4.51 3.61 -10.04
CA PRO A 140 -3.90 3.97 -8.76
C PRO A 140 -3.67 2.77 -7.81
N HIS A 141 -4.17 1.57 -8.13
CA HIS A 141 -4.12 0.40 -7.24
C HIS A 141 -2.75 -0.27 -7.24
N VAL A 142 -1.71 0.53 -6.99
CA VAL A 142 -0.29 0.13 -7.06
C VAL A 142 0.17 -0.73 -5.88
N GLN A 143 -0.67 -0.93 -4.87
CA GLN A 143 -0.41 -1.91 -3.80
C GLN A 143 -0.27 -3.33 -4.35
N PHE A 144 -0.74 -3.61 -5.57
CA PHE A 144 -0.59 -4.88 -6.28
C PHE A 144 0.55 -4.88 -7.31
N ALA A 145 1.37 -3.83 -7.39
CA ALA A 145 2.54 -3.74 -8.24
C ALA A 145 3.75 -4.43 -7.58
N ALA A 146 3.71 -5.76 -7.45
CA ALA A 146 4.70 -6.55 -6.73
C ALA A 146 6.15 -6.31 -7.19
N ASN A 147 6.35 -6.13 -8.50
CA ASN A 147 7.66 -5.87 -9.08
C ASN A 147 8.24 -4.49 -8.70
N ASP A 148 7.38 -3.50 -8.45
CA ASP A 148 7.78 -2.12 -8.17
C ASP A 148 7.91 -1.83 -6.66
N MET A 149 7.47 -2.75 -5.78
CA MET A 149 7.52 -2.57 -4.33
C MET A 149 8.94 -2.31 -3.79
N VAL A 150 9.96 -2.85 -4.46
CA VAL A 150 11.37 -2.58 -4.14
C VAL A 150 11.74 -1.11 -4.40
N ALA A 151 11.20 -0.49 -5.44
CA ALA A 151 11.42 0.92 -5.75
C ALA A 151 10.70 1.82 -4.75
N ILE A 152 9.43 1.50 -4.44
CA ILE A 152 8.64 2.19 -3.40
C ILE A 152 9.38 2.13 -2.05
N SER A 153 9.81 0.93 -1.61
CA SER A 153 10.58 0.75 -0.37
C SER A 153 11.87 1.56 -0.33
N ARG A 154 12.56 1.71 -1.46
CA ARG A 154 13.77 2.54 -1.55
C ARG A 154 13.42 4.02 -1.34
N ALA A 155 12.38 4.51 -2.00
CA ALA A 155 11.93 5.88 -1.86
C ALA A 155 11.52 6.20 -0.41
N VAL A 156 10.76 5.31 0.24
CA VAL A 156 10.39 5.40 1.65
C VAL A 156 11.64 5.46 2.54
N THR A 157 12.61 4.56 2.33
CA THR A 157 13.86 4.56 3.10
C THR A 157 14.60 5.90 3.01
N GLU A 158 14.79 6.42 1.79
CA GLU A 158 15.50 7.68 1.59
C GLU A 158 14.73 8.89 2.15
N ARG A 159 13.42 8.86 2.09
CA ARG A 159 12.57 9.89 2.69
C ARG A 159 12.70 9.91 4.21
N LEU A 160 12.57 8.76 4.87
CA LEU A 160 12.72 8.63 6.33
C LEU A 160 14.09 9.13 6.78
N LYS A 161 15.17 8.76 6.07
CA LYS A 161 16.53 9.25 6.35
C LYS A 161 16.68 10.76 6.22
N SER A 162 15.94 11.37 5.31
CA SER A 162 15.98 12.81 5.05
C SER A 162 15.26 13.62 6.14
N ILE A 163 14.12 13.12 6.63
CA ILE A 163 13.31 13.84 7.63
C ILE A 163 13.73 13.55 9.06
N ASP A 164 14.37 12.41 9.30
CA ASP A 164 14.89 11.99 10.61
C ASP A 164 16.32 11.43 10.47
N PRO A 165 17.33 12.31 10.31
CA PRO A 165 18.72 11.90 10.12
C PRO A 165 19.33 11.15 11.31
N GLU A 166 18.81 11.36 12.52
CA GLU A 166 19.31 10.71 13.74
C GLU A 166 19.09 9.19 13.68
N ASN A 167 17.98 8.75 13.07
CA ASN A 167 17.62 7.35 12.89
C ASN A 167 17.94 6.80 11.48
N ALA A 168 18.67 7.55 10.64
CA ALA A 168 18.96 7.20 9.24
C ALA A 168 19.55 5.80 9.05
N GLN A 169 20.44 5.36 9.95
CA GLN A 169 21.05 4.04 9.90
C GLN A 169 20.03 2.92 10.15
N SER A 170 19.10 3.12 11.08
CA SER A 170 18.03 2.17 11.37
C SER A 170 17.10 1.99 10.14
N TYR A 171 16.67 3.11 9.54
CA TYR A 171 15.85 3.09 8.33
C TYR A 171 16.55 2.40 7.15
N GLN A 172 17.86 2.67 6.98
CA GLN A 172 18.65 2.00 5.95
C GLN A 172 18.68 0.48 6.15
N VAL A 173 18.93 0.00 7.38
CA VAL A 173 19.00 -1.42 7.70
C VAL A 173 17.63 -2.09 7.52
N ASN A 174 16.55 -1.48 8.02
CA ASN A 174 15.20 -2.00 7.91
C ASN A 174 14.74 -2.07 6.45
N GLY A 175 14.95 -1.00 5.68
CA GLY A 175 14.64 -0.99 4.26
C GLY A 175 15.44 -2.03 3.46
N MET A 176 16.71 -2.28 3.81
CA MET A 176 17.49 -3.36 3.20
C MET A 176 16.91 -4.74 3.52
N LYS A 177 16.54 -4.99 4.78
CA LYS A 177 15.90 -6.24 5.21
C LYS A 177 14.59 -6.47 4.47
N PHE A 178 13.72 -5.46 4.42
CA PHE A 178 12.46 -5.54 3.69
C PHE A 178 12.68 -5.91 2.22
N ARG A 179 13.55 -5.17 1.52
CA ARG A 179 13.81 -5.42 0.09
C ARG A 179 14.45 -6.79 -0.18
N ALA A 180 15.28 -7.30 0.73
CA ALA A 180 15.85 -8.64 0.61
C ALA A 180 14.76 -9.71 0.78
N HIS A 181 13.92 -9.57 1.79
CA HIS A 181 12.77 -10.44 2.04
C HIS A 181 11.79 -10.42 0.87
N TRP A 182 11.40 -9.22 0.40
CA TRP A 182 10.47 -9.06 -0.72
C TRP A 182 10.93 -9.74 -2.00
N ARG A 183 12.23 -9.61 -2.36
CA ARG A 183 12.78 -10.29 -3.53
C ARG A 183 12.72 -11.81 -3.41
N LYS A 184 12.96 -12.35 -2.20
CA LYS A 184 12.82 -13.78 -1.94
C LYS A 184 11.37 -14.21 -2.15
N LYS A 185 10.43 -13.53 -1.53
CA LYS A 185 8.98 -13.78 -1.67
C LYS A 185 8.52 -13.65 -3.12
N LEU A 186 8.99 -12.63 -3.84
CA LEU A 186 8.65 -12.44 -5.26
C LEU A 186 9.07 -13.64 -6.13
N ASN A 187 10.24 -14.23 -5.87
CA ASN A 187 10.66 -15.44 -6.57
C ASN A 187 9.77 -16.65 -6.20
N GLU A 188 9.45 -16.82 -4.92
CA GLU A 188 8.54 -17.88 -4.44
C GLU A 188 7.15 -17.74 -5.06
N TRP A 189 6.61 -16.51 -5.11
CA TRP A 189 5.31 -16.23 -5.74
C TRP A 189 5.31 -16.47 -7.24
N ASN A 190 6.38 -16.08 -7.96
CA ASN A 190 6.51 -16.32 -9.39
C ASN A 190 6.48 -17.82 -9.74
N GLU A 191 7.14 -18.65 -8.92
CA GLU A 191 7.11 -20.10 -9.07
C GLU A 191 5.74 -20.68 -8.74
N LYS A 192 5.16 -20.27 -7.60
CA LYS A 192 3.87 -20.75 -7.10
C LYS A 192 2.72 -20.39 -8.02
N ALA A 193 2.70 -19.16 -8.51
CA ALA A 193 1.63 -18.60 -9.34
C ALA A 193 1.76 -18.93 -10.85
N ALA A 194 2.81 -19.63 -11.28
CA ALA A 194 3.02 -19.96 -12.69
C ALA A 194 1.80 -20.61 -13.38
N PRO A 195 0.97 -21.45 -12.70
CA PRO A 195 -0.24 -22.02 -13.31
C PRO A 195 -1.37 -21.01 -13.59
N LEU A 196 -1.30 -19.79 -13.03
CA LEU A 196 -2.29 -18.73 -13.25
C LEU A 196 -2.11 -18.02 -14.60
N LYS A 197 -0.95 -18.17 -15.25
CA LYS A 197 -0.66 -17.53 -16.52
C LYS A 197 -1.68 -17.91 -17.60
N GLY A 198 -2.25 -16.89 -18.26
CA GLY A 198 -3.26 -17.02 -19.30
C GLY A 198 -4.68 -17.25 -18.79
N LYS A 199 -4.89 -17.28 -17.47
CA LYS A 199 -6.24 -17.35 -16.88
C LYS A 199 -6.98 -16.04 -17.12
N GLN A 200 -8.27 -16.15 -17.47
CA GLN A 200 -9.14 -15.01 -17.73
C GLN A 200 -10.26 -14.93 -16.71
N VAL A 201 -10.54 -13.72 -16.24
CA VAL A 201 -11.55 -13.46 -15.22
C VAL A 201 -12.47 -12.30 -15.61
N VAL A 202 -13.64 -12.24 -14.98
CA VAL A 202 -14.49 -11.05 -14.94
C VAL A 202 -14.28 -10.40 -13.59
N GLY A 203 -13.81 -9.14 -13.56
CA GLY A 203 -13.60 -8.38 -12.33
C GLY A 203 -14.83 -7.58 -11.92
N TYR A 204 -14.84 -7.08 -10.68
CA TYR A 204 -15.85 -6.11 -10.28
C TYR A 204 -15.45 -4.70 -10.78
N HIS A 205 -14.19 -4.33 -10.55
CA HIS A 205 -13.50 -3.08 -10.85
C HIS A 205 -12.06 -3.39 -11.25
N GLU A 206 -11.32 -2.45 -11.80
CA GLU A 206 -9.91 -2.63 -12.23
C GLU A 206 -8.90 -2.63 -11.06
N THR A 207 -9.32 -3.03 -9.87
CA THR A 207 -8.51 -3.04 -8.63
C THR A 207 -7.24 -3.88 -8.77
N TYR A 208 -7.31 -5.02 -9.46
CA TYR A 208 -6.22 -5.98 -9.53
C TYR A 208 -5.39 -5.90 -10.82
N ARG A 209 -5.43 -4.77 -11.50
CA ARG A 209 -4.79 -4.57 -12.80
C ARG A 209 -3.29 -4.89 -12.80
N TYR A 210 -2.56 -4.43 -11.77
CA TYR A 210 -1.13 -4.72 -11.61
C TYR A 210 -0.87 -6.17 -11.23
N LEU A 211 -1.73 -6.78 -10.42
CA LEU A 211 -1.65 -8.20 -10.09
C LEU A 211 -1.76 -9.06 -11.33
N TYR A 212 -2.75 -8.79 -12.18
CA TYR A 212 -2.98 -9.54 -13.41
C TYR A 212 -1.85 -9.33 -14.43
N ASP A 213 -1.37 -8.10 -14.60
CA ASP A 213 -0.20 -7.81 -15.45
C ASP A 213 1.02 -8.62 -15.01
N TRP A 214 1.29 -8.68 -13.70
CA TRP A 214 2.39 -9.44 -13.14
C TRP A 214 2.22 -10.96 -13.30
N LEU A 215 1.05 -11.50 -13.03
CA LEU A 215 0.77 -12.94 -13.07
C LEU A 215 0.50 -13.47 -14.51
N GLY A 216 0.39 -12.58 -15.48
CA GLY A 216 0.03 -12.91 -16.86
C GLY A 216 -1.41 -13.38 -17.00
N MET A 217 -2.29 -12.92 -16.12
CA MET A 217 -3.75 -13.09 -16.17
C MET A 217 -4.41 -11.94 -16.95
N GLU A 218 -5.67 -12.09 -17.32
CA GLU A 218 -6.44 -11.06 -18.01
C GLU A 218 -7.83 -10.87 -17.38
N GLN A 219 -8.22 -9.63 -17.11
CA GLN A 219 -9.58 -9.25 -16.79
C GLN A 219 -10.27 -8.82 -18.08
N ILE A 220 -11.19 -9.65 -18.56
CA ILE A 220 -11.83 -9.46 -19.89
C ILE A 220 -13.09 -8.58 -19.85
N ALA A 221 -13.65 -8.37 -18.66
CA ALA A 221 -14.82 -7.50 -18.46
C ALA A 221 -14.96 -7.12 -16.97
N ASP A 222 -15.78 -6.08 -16.72
CA ASP A 222 -16.08 -5.57 -15.40
C ASP A 222 -17.56 -5.69 -15.07
N LEU A 223 -17.88 -5.89 -13.77
CA LEU A 223 -19.27 -5.80 -13.28
C LEU A 223 -19.78 -4.37 -13.32
N GLU A 224 -18.90 -3.40 -13.16
CA GLU A 224 -19.18 -1.99 -13.35
C GLU A 224 -19.28 -1.65 -14.85
N PRO A 225 -20.33 -0.92 -15.29
CA PRO A 225 -20.42 -0.50 -16.70
C PRO A 225 -19.35 0.54 -17.07
N LYS A 226 -18.80 1.24 -16.08
CA LYS A 226 -17.66 2.15 -16.11
C LYS A 226 -17.09 2.21 -14.70
N PRO A 227 -15.78 2.47 -14.53
CA PRO A 227 -15.17 2.60 -13.22
C PRO A 227 -15.95 3.54 -12.28
N GLY A 228 -16.21 3.09 -11.05
CA GLY A 228 -16.96 3.84 -10.04
C GLY A 228 -18.48 3.92 -10.26
N ILE A 229 -19.00 3.38 -11.36
CA ILE A 229 -20.45 3.34 -11.62
C ILE A 229 -21.01 1.98 -11.20
N SER A 230 -21.89 1.99 -10.22
CA SER A 230 -22.49 0.77 -9.68
C SER A 230 -23.06 -0.15 -10.78
N PRO A 231 -22.89 -1.48 -10.67
CA PRO A 231 -23.43 -2.45 -11.62
C PRO A 231 -24.92 -2.28 -11.85
N THR A 232 -25.32 -2.18 -13.13
CA THR A 232 -26.73 -2.09 -13.52
C THR A 232 -27.24 -3.41 -14.04
N THR A 233 -28.56 -3.68 -13.91
CA THR A 233 -29.17 -4.91 -14.40
C THR A 233 -28.91 -5.12 -15.90
N SER A 234 -29.01 -4.07 -16.71
CA SER A 234 -28.78 -4.16 -18.16
C SER A 234 -27.33 -4.53 -18.50
N HIS A 235 -26.37 -3.95 -17.76
CA HIS A 235 -24.96 -4.25 -17.96
C HIS A 235 -24.66 -5.70 -17.52
N LEU A 236 -25.11 -6.13 -16.34
CA LEU A 236 -24.93 -7.50 -15.88
C LEU A 236 -25.55 -8.51 -16.86
N GLN A 237 -26.74 -8.21 -17.43
CA GLN A 237 -27.34 -9.04 -18.49
C GLN A 237 -26.49 -9.10 -19.76
N SER A 238 -25.73 -8.05 -20.10
CA SER A 238 -24.81 -8.11 -21.23
C SER A 238 -23.64 -9.05 -20.98
N LEU A 239 -23.15 -9.14 -19.73
CA LEU A 239 -22.07 -10.05 -19.34
C LEU A 239 -22.45 -11.53 -19.45
N THR A 240 -23.74 -11.87 -19.32
CA THR A 240 -24.20 -13.28 -19.53
C THR A 240 -24.10 -13.72 -21.00
N LYS A 241 -23.82 -12.80 -21.93
CA LYS A 241 -23.61 -13.10 -23.35
C LYS A 241 -22.16 -13.37 -23.70
N LEU A 242 -21.23 -13.18 -22.76
CA LEU A 242 -19.84 -13.60 -22.94
C LEU A 242 -19.81 -15.11 -23.19
N ASP A 243 -18.88 -15.53 -24.01
CA ASP A 243 -18.65 -16.96 -24.20
C ASP A 243 -18.33 -17.60 -22.85
N SER A 244 -19.04 -18.67 -22.52
CA SER A 244 -18.84 -19.37 -21.24
C SER A 244 -17.41 -19.85 -21.02
N ASP A 245 -16.68 -20.09 -22.09
CA ASP A 245 -15.30 -20.57 -22.04
C ASP A 245 -14.27 -19.44 -22.06
N SER A 246 -14.72 -18.17 -22.18
CA SER A 246 -13.83 -17.00 -22.24
C SER A 246 -13.33 -16.53 -20.89
N PHE A 247 -13.86 -17.04 -19.77
CA PHE A 247 -13.36 -16.70 -18.42
C PHE A 247 -13.62 -17.84 -17.45
N GLU A 248 -12.78 -17.94 -16.41
CA GLU A 248 -12.84 -19.04 -15.46
C GLU A 248 -13.54 -18.66 -14.15
N ALA A 249 -13.49 -17.40 -13.71
CA ALA A 249 -14.06 -16.96 -12.44
C ALA A 249 -14.53 -15.50 -12.48
N ILE A 250 -15.31 -15.12 -11.47
CA ILE A 250 -15.72 -13.74 -11.20
C ILE A 250 -14.98 -13.29 -9.93
N VAL A 251 -14.20 -12.19 -10.04
CA VAL A 251 -13.39 -11.65 -8.95
C VAL A 251 -13.98 -10.35 -8.42
N TYR A 252 -14.07 -10.23 -7.11
CA TYR A 252 -14.48 -8.99 -6.44
C TYR A 252 -13.66 -8.75 -5.17
N SER A 253 -13.59 -7.50 -4.74
CA SER A 253 -12.84 -7.10 -3.56
C SER A 253 -13.69 -7.16 -2.29
N SER A 254 -13.03 -7.39 -1.16
CA SER A 254 -13.66 -7.55 0.17
C SER A 254 -14.50 -6.36 0.65
N HIS A 255 -14.30 -5.16 0.08
CA HIS A 255 -15.07 -3.96 0.41
C HIS A 255 -16.29 -3.75 -0.50
N GLN A 256 -16.37 -4.47 -1.63
CA GLN A 256 -17.41 -4.30 -2.63
C GLN A 256 -18.70 -5.06 -2.29
N ASP A 257 -19.82 -4.58 -2.84
CA ASP A 257 -21.11 -5.27 -2.71
C ASP A 257 -21.09 -6.59 -3.49
N GLN A 258 -21.22 -7.69 -2.78
CA GLN A 258 -21.19 -9.04 -3.35
C GLN A 258 -22.41 -9.36 -4.23
N ARG A 259 -23.52 -8.62 -4.13
CA ARG A 259 -24.78 -8.96 -4.82
C ARG A 259 -24.67 -9.04 -6.35
N PRO A 260 -23.99 -8.11 -7.06
CA PRO A 260 -23.78 -8.22 -8.51
C PRO A 260 -22.99 -9.47 -8.90
N ALA A 261 -21.91 -9.76 -8.16
CA ALA A 261 -21.07 -10.94 -8.39
C ALA A 261 -21.88 -12.24 -8.18
N ASN A 262 -22.64 -12.34 -7.09
CA ASN A 262 -23.54 -13.47 -6.82
C ASN A 262 -24.61 -13.63 -7.89
N TRP A 263 -25.12 -12.52 -8.43
CA TRP A 263 -26.10 -12.59 -9.50
C TRP A 263 -25.48 -13.18 -10.78
N LEU A 264 -24.31 -12.67 -11.20
CA LEU A 264 -23.63 -13.18 -12.40
C LEU A 264 -23.19 -14.64 -12.22
N GLN A 265 -22.72 -15.03 -11.03
CA GLN A 265 -22.41 -16.42 -10.69
C GLN A 265 -23.60 -17.35 -10.98
N LYS A 266 -24.80 -16.97 -10.52
CA LYS A 266 -26.02 -17.77 -10.73
C LYS A 266 -26.40 -17.90 -12.20
N GLN A 267 -26.09 -16.92 -13.02
CA GLN A 267 -26.39 -16.94 -14.45
C GLN A 267 -25.36 -17.73 -15.27
N THR A 268 -24.09 -17.71 -14.86
CA THR A 268 -22.98 -18.28 -15.63
C THR A 268 -22.45 -19.57 -15.04
N ASN A 269 -22.82 -19.90 -13.81
CA ASN A 269 -22.27 -21.02 -13.03
C ASN A 269 -20.73 -20.94 -12.82
N LYS A 270 -20.14 -19.74 -12.95
CA LYS A 270 -18.70 -19.52 -12.70
C LYS A 270 -18.45 -19.32 -11.21
N PRO A 271 -17.31 -19.80 -10.68
CA PRO A 271 -16.97 -19.59 -9.26
C PRO A 271 -16.69 -18.12 -8.95
N LEU A 272 -16.88 -17.76 -7.67
CA LEU A 272 -16.50 -16.45 -7.14
C LEU A 272 -15.16 -16.53 -6.42
N ILE A 273 -14.36 -15.49 -6.59
CA ILE A 273 -13.15 -15.28 -5.82
C ILE A 273 -13.31 -13.92 -5.14
N GLN A 274 -13.24 -13.89 -3.81
CA GLN A 274 -13.14 -12.66 -3.05
C GLN A 274 -11.67 -12.43 -2.68
N LEU A 275 -11.11 -11.33 -3.12
CA LEU A 275 -9.74 -10.95 -2.78
C LEU A 275 -9.72 -9.77 -1.80
N PRO A 276 -8.69 -9.61 -0.96
CA PRO A 276 -8.51 -8.41 -0.15
C PRO A 276 -8.24 -7.18 -1.04
N LEU A 277 -8.73 -6.01 -0.62
CA LEU A 277 -8.36 -4.73 -1.25
C LEU A 277 -6.95 -4.31 -0.82
N THR A 278 -6.65 -4.53 0.44
CA THR A 278 -5.44 -4.12 1.15
C THR A 278 -5.23 -5.03 2.37
N VAL A 279 -4.17 -4.81 3.11
CA VAL A 279 -3.87 -5.55 4.34
C VAL A 279 -4.92 -5.31 5.44
N SER A 280 -5.21 -6.34 6.20
CA SER A 280 -6.01 -6.26 7.41
C SER A 280 -5.18 -5.74 8.59
N ASP A 281 -5.82 -5.40 9.71
CA ASP A 281 -5.10 -4.95 10.91
C ASP A 281 -4.12 -6.02 11.42
N GLY A 282 -2.84 -5.64 11.50
CA GLY A 282 -1.76 -6.50 11.96
C GLY A 282 -1.20 -7.47 10.90
N GLU A 283 -1.74 -7.45 9.70
CA GLU A 283 -1.26 -8.22 8.56
C GLU A 283 -0.11 -7.48 7.85
N SER A 284 0.89 -8.21 7.40
CA SER A 284 1.97 -7.68 6.57
C SER A 284 1.61 -7.72 5.08
N LEU A 285 2.36 -6.97 4.27
CA LEU A 285 2.15 -6.97 2.82
C LEU A 285 2.37 -8.34 2.20
N ASP A 286 3.37 -9.08 2.63
CA ASP A 286 3.67 -10.40 2.08
C ASP A 286 2.61 -11.45 2.46
N GLU A 287 2.01 -11.36 3.65
CA GLU A 287 0.88 -12.20 4.04
C GLU A 287 -0.34 -11.94 3.14
N MET A 288 -0.66 -10.69 2.83
CA MET A 288 -1.72 -10.35 1.88
C MET A 288 -1.45 -10.95 0.50
N TYR A 289 -0.22 -10.87 -0.01
CA TYR A 289 0.14 -11.46 -1.31
C TYR A 289 0.08 -12.99 -1.28
N ASP A 290 0.51 -13.63 -0.19
CA ASP A 290 0.36 -15.08 0.00
C ASP A 290 -1.11 -15.49 -0.11
N GLN A 291 -2.01 -14.79 0.60
CA GLN A 291 -3.45 -15.04 0.56
C GLN A 291 -4.02 -14.83 -0.85
N VAL A 292 -3.72 -13.72 -1.51
CA VAL A 292 -4.22 -13.42 -2.86
C VAL A 292 -3.84 -14.52 -3.86
N ILE A 293 -2.60 -14.99 -3.82
CA ILE A 293 -2.12 -16.05 -4.72
C ILE A 293 -2.79 -17.38 -4.38
N ASP A 294 -2.95 -17.71 -3.10
CA ASP A 294 -3.60 -18.94 -2.67
C ASP A 294 -5.08 -18.96 -3.08
N ASP A 295 -5.82 -17.88 -2.84
CA ASP A 295 -7.22 -17.76 -3.22
C ASP A 295 -7.44 -17.92 -4.74
N LEU A 296 -6.53 -17.36 -5.55
CA LEU A 296 -6.57 -17.53 -7.00
C LEU A 296 -6.27 -18.98 -7.44
N LEU A 297 -5.26 -19.61 -6.86
CA LEU A 297 -4.86 -20.97 -7.19
C LEU A 297 -5.93 -21.99 -6.78
N ASP A 298 -6.51 -21.82 -5.62
CA ASP A 298 -7.55 -22.74 -5.10
C ASP A 298 -8.75 -22.82 -6.03
N VAL A 299 -9.17 -21.70 -6.61
CA VAL A 299 -10.35 -21.65 -7.49
C VAL A 299 -9.97 -21.92 -8.96
N LEU A 300 -8.89 -21.32 -9.47
CA LEU A 300 -8.59 -21.36 -10.90
C LEU A 300 -7.75 -22.57 -11.34
N VAL A 301 -7.12 -23.26 -10.39
CA VAL A 301 -6.25 -24.40 -10.68
C VAL A 301 -6.71 -25.67 -9.98
N GLN A 302 -6.98 -25.63 -8.67
CA GLN A 302 -7.27 -26.84 -7.88
C GLN A 302 -8.74 -27.28 -7.98
N SER A 303 -9.66 -26.33 -8.24
CA SER A 303 -11.10 -26.63 -8.33
C SER A 303 -11.54 -27.20 -9.69
N VAL A 304 -10.63 -27.36 -10.64
CA VAL A 304 -10.96 -28.01 -11.94
C VAL A 304 -11.07 -29.52 -11.72
N PRO A 305 -12.27 -30.14 -11.84
CA PRO A 305 -12.37 -31.59 -11.80
C PRO A 305 -11.51 -32.15 -12.91
N VAL A 306 -10.56 -33.03 -12.57
CA VAL A 306 -9.83 -33.84 -13.56
C VAL A 306 -10.91 -34.56 -14.37
N LYS A 307 -11.14 -34.14 -15.62
CA LYS A 307 -11.94 -34.94 -16.56
C LYS A 307 -11.16 -36.23 -16.75
N ILE A 308 -11.61 -37.29 -16.08
CA ILE A 308 -11.16 -38.67 -16.26
C ILE A 308 -11.69 -39.18 -17.62
#